data_5c08a231e15ff291d2d793ce29799c4c
#
_entry.id   5c08a231e15ff291d2d793ce29799c4c
#
_cell.length_a   1.000
_cell.length_b   1.000
_cell.length_c   1.000
_cell.angle_alpha   90.00
_cell.angle_beta   90.00
_cell.angle_gamma   90.00
#
_symmetry.space_group_name_H-M   'P 1'
#
loop_
_entity.id
_entity.type
_entity.pdbx_description
1 polymer ?
#
loop_
_entity_poly.entity_id
_entity_poly.type
_entity_poly.pdbx_seq_one_letter_code
_entity_poly.pdbx_strand_id
1 'polypeptide(L)'
;RVPSPNPVPSPAATAQATSPRAIAYVEDQAARRGAPGFKLADVPVAVAAAQMDQVVVASLGPVLADLCEVVWRMGCDWLLLSGRPSRLRAVMDIILAKLPVPPHRVLALDRFRVGRWYPFRDSAERIADPKTTAAVGAVLATLAEGRLEGFLLRASRFGMKSTARFMG
;
A
#
# COMPACT_ATOMS: atom_id res chain seq x y z
N ARG A 1 -10.92 -22.28 -25.00
CA ARG A 1 -9.77 -21.35 -24.97
C ARG A 1 -10.33 -19.97 -24.67
N VAL A 2 -10.23 -19.54 -23.40
CA VAL A 2 -10.61 -18.18 -23.00
C VAL A 2 -9.54 -17.23 -23.54
N PRO A 3 -9.88 -16.16 -24.26
CA PRO A 3 -8.92 -15.19 -24.74
C PRO A 3 -8.22 -14.55 -23.54
N SER A 4 -6.88 -14.51 -23.56
CA SER A 4 -6.11 -13.80 -22.55
C SER A 4 -6.55 -12.33 -22.54
N PRO A 5 -6.96 -11.78 -21.40
CA PRO A 5 -7.23 -10.36 -21.32
C PRO A 5 -5.94 -9.59 -21.64
N ASN A 6 -6.04 -8.62 -22.51
CA ASN A 6 -4.94 -7.70 -22.79
C ASN A 6 -4.42 -7.14 -21.45
N PRO A 7 -3.10 -7.02 -21.27
CA PRO A 7 -2.55 -6.39 -20.09
C PRO A 7 -3.10 -4.96 -20.01
N VAL A 8 -3.90 -4.71 -18.96
CA VAL A 8 -4.27 -3.34 -18.62
C VAL A 8 -2.95 -2.62 -18.35
N PRO A 9 -2.64 -1.53 -19.06
CA PRO A 9 -1.44 -0.78 -18.80
C PRO A 9 -1.46 -0.41 -17.31
N SER A 10 -0.41 -0.84 -16.59
CA SER A 10 -0.17 -0.33 -15.25
C SER A 10 -0.23 1.19 -15.38
N PRO A 11 -1.03 1.90 -14.60
CA PRO A 11 -0.92 3.33 -14.59
C PRO A 11 0.52 3.59 -14.17
N ALA A 12 1.39 3.89 -15.13
CA ALA A 12 2.60 4.63 -14.85
C ALA A 12 2.12 5.69 -13.88
N ALA A 13 2.77 5.83 -12.72
CA ALA A 13 2.42 6.83 -11.74
C ALA A 13 2.47 8.17 -12.48
N THR A 14 1.39 8.48 -13.15
CA THR A 14 1.17 9.78 -13.76
C THR A 14 1.15 10.65 -12.53
N ALA A 15 2.23 11.40 -12.35
CA ALA A 15 2.33 12.41 -11.32
C ALA A 15 1.01 13.17 -11.44
N GLN A 16 0.12 12.95 -10.49
CA GLN A 16 -1.22 13.53 -10.55
C GLN A 16 -0.97 15.02 -10.45
N ALA A 17 -1.12 15.72 -11.57
CA ALA A 17 -0.86 17.14 -11.64
C ALA A 17 -1.65 17.79 -10.53
N THR A 18 -0.94 18.53 -9.67
CA THR A 18 -1.57 19.24 -8.55
C THR A 18 -2.70 20.09 -9.10
N SER A 19 -3.87 20.01 -8.50
CA SER A 19 -5.03 20.77 -8.96
C SER A 19 -4.68 22.27 -9.11
N PRO A 20 -4.97 22.90 -10.26
CA PRO A 20 -4.70 24.33 -10.46
C PRO A 20 -5.34 25.21 -9.37
N ARG A 21 -6.50 24.80 -8.84
CA ARG A 21 -7.15 25.46 -7.71
C ARG A 21 -6.35 25.40 -6.42
N ALA A 22 -5.72 24.24 -6.15
CA ALA A 22 -4.87 24.07 -4.96
C ALA A 22 -3.60 24.92 -5.06
N ILE A 23 -3.00 24.99 -6.24
CA ILE A 23 -1.84 25.86 -6.49
C ILE A 23 -2.22 27.32 -6.27
N ALA A 24 -3.27 27.79 -6.92
CA ALA A 24 -3.76 29.16 -6.80
C ALA A 24 -4.09 29.52 -5.34
N TYR A 25 -4.71 28.62 -4.58
CA TYR A 25 -5.00 28.83 -3.18
C TYR A 25 -3.72 29.03 -2.34
N VAL A 26 -2.71 28.18 -2.53
CA VAL A 26 -1.44 28.28 -1.79
C VAL A 26 -0.71 29.57 -2.14
N GLU A 27 -0.66 29.95 -3.42
CA GLU A 27 -0.02 31.18 -3.89
C GLU A 27 -0.72 32.44 -3.35
N ASP A 28 -2.07 32.45 -3.32
CA ASP A 28 -2.86 33.52 -2.72
C ASP A 28 -2.60 33.66 -1.21
N GLN A 29 -2.55 32.54 -0.48
CA GLN A 29 -2.21 32.54 0.94
C GLN A 29 -0.78 33.04 1.21
N ALA A 30 0.17 32.68 0.36
CA ALA A 30 1.54 33.18 0.46
C ALA A 30 1.60 34.70 0.21
N ALA A 31 0.89 35.20 -0.80
CA ALA A 31 0.81 36.63 -1.10
C ALA A 31 0.22 37.42 0.07
N ARG A 32 -0.86 36.94 0.69
CA ARG A 32 -1.49 37.55 1.89
C ARG A 32 -0.54 37.59 3.10
N ARG A 33 0.42 36.69 3.17
CA ARG A 33 1.42 36.59 4.25
C ARG A 33 2.73 37.31 3.93
N GLY A 34 2.76 38.17 2.90
CA GLY A 34 3.90 38.99 2.55
C GLY A 34 4.86 38.40 1.52
N ALA A 35 4.47 37.33 0.82
CA ALA A 35 5.23 36.72 -0.27
C ALA A 35 4.48 36.78 -1.62
N PRO A 36 4.22 37.98 -2.19
CA PRO A 36 3.39 38.15 -3.39
C PRO A 36 3.99 37.52 -4.66
N GLY A 37 5.30 37.27 -4.68
CA GLY A 37 6.01 36.63 -5.80
C GLY A 37 6.16 35.13 -5.67
N PHE A 38 5.62 34.51 -4.62
CA PHE A 38 5.75 33.09 -4.39
C PHE A 38 5.03 32.28 -5.47
N LYS A 39 5.77 31.35 -6.09
CA LYS A 39 5.23 30.36 -7.01
C LYS A 39 5.50 28.95 -6.49
N LEU A 40 4.45 28.19 -6.28
CA LEU A 40 4.56 26.82 -5.74
C LEU A 40 5.36 25.90 -6.68
N ALA A 41 5.25 26.12 -7.99
CA ALA A 41 5.97 25.34 -8.99
C ALA A 41 7.50 25.56 -8.94
N ASP A 42 7.96 26.73 -8.43
CA ASP A 42 9.36 27.09 -8.38
C ASP A 42 10.04 26.63 -7.07
N VAL A 43 9.26 26.03 -6.16
CA VAL A 43 9.80 25.53 -4.89
C VAL A 43 10.48 24.19 -5.10
N PRO A 44 11.81 24.09 -4.93
CA PRO A 44 12.49 22.81 -5.01
C PRO A 44 12.11 21.95 -3.79
N VAL A 45 11.34 20.90 -4.01
CA VAL A 45 11.04 19.92 -2.98
C VAL A 45 12.04 18.78 -3.12
N ALA A 46 13.07 18.78 -2.31
CA ALA A 46 14.01 17.68 -2.23
C ALA A 46 13.64 16.78 -1.05
N VAL A 47 13.30 15.53 -1.34
CA VAL A 47 13.05 14.51 -0.33
C VAL A 47 14.22 13.53 -0.35
N ALA A 48 15.08 13.58 0.66
CA ALA A 48 16.15 12.62 0.81
C ALA A 48 15.60 11.29 1.38
N ALA A 49 16.01 10.16 0.80
CA ALA A 49 15.57 8.84 1.26
C ALA A 49 15.84 8.62 2.76
N ALA A 50 17.01 9.06 3.23
CA ALA A 50 17.38 8.94 4.64
C ALA A 50 16.43 9.75 5.58
N GLN A 51 15.99 10.93 5.14
CA GLN A 51 15.02 11.71 5.92
C GLN A 51 13.66 11.02 5.95
N MET A 52 13.24 10.43 4.83
CA MET A 52 12.00 9.65 4.77
C MET A 52 12.08 8.45 5.71
N ASP A 53 13.18 7.70 5.70
CA ASP A 53 13.38 6.56 6.60
C ASP A 53 13.33 6.99 8.07
N GLN A 54 13.93 8.12 8.44
CA GLN A 54 13.87 8.67 9.80
C GLN A 54 12.43 9.01 10.21
N VAL A 55 11.67 9.67 9.33
CA VAL A 55 10.27 10.00 9.60
C VAL A 55 9.43 8.73 9.76
N VAL A 56 9.65 7.73 8.91
CA VAL A 56 8.95 6.43 8.99
C VAL A 56 9.28 5.74 10.33
N VAL A 57 10.55 5.68 10.71
CA VAL A 57 10.97 5.08 11.98
C VAL A 57 10.34 5.81 13.17
N ALA A 58 10.37 7.14 13.17
CA ALA A 58 9.82 7.94 14.27
C ALA A 58 8.28 7.80 14.38
N SER A 59 7.59 7.78 13.23
CA SER A 59 6.11 7.80 13.20
C SER A 59 5.49 6.41 13.31
N LEU A 60 6.07 5.41 12.64
CA LEU A 60 5.49 4.07 12.54
C LEU A 60 6.23 3.04 13.41
N GLY A 61 7.46 3.33 13.84
CA GLY A 61 8.28 2.39 14.59
C GLY A 61 7.59 1.80 15.81
N PRO A 62 7.03 2.61 16.71
CA PRO A 62 6.31 2.11 17.89
C PRO A 62 5.14 1.20 17.53
N VAL A 63 4.29 1.65 16.60
CA VAL A 63 3.11 0.88 16.16
C VAL A 63 3.50 -0.44 15.49
N LEU A 64 4.54 -0.43 14.66
CA LEU A 64 5.05 -1.66 14.02
C LEU A 64 5.66 -2.61 15.04
N ALA A 65 6.32 -2.10 16.08
CA ALA A 65 6.85 -2.92 17.15
C ALA A 65 5.73 -3.63 17.93
N ASP A 66 4.67 -2.89 18.30
CA ASP A 66 3.49 -3.46 18.97
C ASP A 66 2.79 -4.51 18.10
N LEU A 67 2.64 -4.23 16.79
CA LEU A 67 2.09 -5.21 15.84
C LEU A 67 2.96 -6.47 15.72
N CYS A 68 4.27 -6.33 15.71
CA CYS A 68 5.18 -7.48 15.70
C CYS A 68 5.01 -8.35 16.95
N GLU A 69 4.81 -7.73 18.12
CA GLU A 69 4.54 -8.47 19.35
C GLU A 69 3.21 -9.22 19.30
N VAL A 70 2.14 -8.59 18.79
CA VAL A 70 0.84 -9.24 18.58
C VAL A 70 0.97 -10.44 17.64
N VAL A 71 1.61 -10.23 16.48
CA VAL A 71 1.84 -11.30 15.49
C VAL A 71 2.62 -12.46 16.09
N TRP A 72 3.65 -12.16 16.88
CA TRP A 72 4.43 -13.19 17.58
C TRP A 72 3.59 -13.99 18.58
N ARG A 73 2.80 -13.31 19.39
CA ARG A 73 1.90 -13.96 20.36
C ARG A 73 0.81 -14.82 19.71
N MET A 74 0.43 -14.51 18.46
CA MET A 74 -0.51 -15.32 17.69
C MET A 74 0.11 -16.59 17.12
N GLY A 75 1.43 -16.80 17.27
CA GLY A 75 2.13 -17.98 16.76
C GLY A 75 2.14 -18.08 15.25
N CYS A 76 2.17 -16.96 14.54
CA CYS A 76 2.16 -16.93 13.08
C CYS A 76 3.49 -17.45 12.52
N ASP A 77 3.43 -18.40 11.59
CA ASP A 77 4.60 -18.94 10.90
C ASP A 77 5.09 -18.05 9.75
N TRP A 78 4.19 -17.31 9.14
CA TRP A 78 4.45 -16.45 7.99
C TRP A 78 3.84 -15.09 8.17
N LEU A 79 4.56 -14.05 7.75
CA LEU A 79 4.06 -12.69 7.68
C LEU A 79 4.00 -12.22 6.22
N LEU A 80 2.80 -11.91 5.74
CA LEU A 80 2.59 -11.36 4.41
C LEU A 80 2.38 -9.85 4.53
N LEU A 81 3.24 -9.06 3.89
CA LEU A 81 3.16 -7.61 3.88
C LEU A 81 2.50 -7.13 2.59
N SER A 82 1.38 -6.46 2.72
CA SER A 82 0.60 -5.90 1.62
C SER A 82 0.52 -4.38 1.74
N GLY A 83 0.06 -3.73 0.66
CA GLY A 83 -0.09 -2.28 0.59
C GLY A 83 1.22 -1.55 0.28
N ARG A 84 1.11 -0.28 -0.08
CA ARG A 84 2.27 0.54 -0.49
C ARG A 84 3.32 0.74 0.60
N PRO A 85 2.98 0.88 1.88
CA PRO A 85 3.98 1.01 2.94
C PRO A 85 4.96 -0.16 3.02
N SER A 86 4.58 -1.37 2.59
CA SER A 86 5.48 -2.53 2.57
C SER A 86 6.69 -2.37 1.64
N ARG A 87 6.65 -1.40 0.72
CA ARG A 87 7.78 -1.05 -0.16
C ARG A 87 8.81 -0.15 0.51
N LEU A 88 8.47 0.48 1.62
CA LEU A 88 9.39 1.34 2.35
C LEU A 88 10.43 0.47 3.07
N ARG A 89 11.70 0.76 2.81
CA ARG A 89 12.82 0.03 3.39
C ARG A 89 12.74 0.04 4.92
N ALA A 90 12.53 1.20 5.51
CA ALA A 90 12.44 1.37 6.96
C ALA A 90 11.36 0.49 7.59
N VAL A 91 10.20 0.29 6.93
CA VAL A 91 9.13 -0.60 7.42
C VAL A 91 9.63 -2.04 7.48
N MET A 92 10.28 -2.52 6.42
CA MET A 92 10.82 -3.87 6.38
C MET A 92 11.91 -4.05 7.43
N ASP A 93 12.83 -3.09 7.56
CA ASP A 93 13.94 -3.13 8.51
C ASP A 93 13.42 -3.20 9.97
N ILE A 94 12.37 -2.42 10.30
CA ILE A 94 11.72 -2.47 11.62
C ILE A 94 11.13 -3.85 11.89
N ILE A 95 10.38 -4.38 10.93
CA ILE A 95 9.72 -5.69 11.09
C ILE A 95 10.77 -6.80 11.27
N LEU A 96 11.80 -6.83 10.45
CA LEU A 96 12.87 -7.81 10.55
C LEU A 96 13.68 -7.70 11.85
N ALA A 97 13.80 -6.49 12.41
CA ALA A 97 14.48 -6.26 13.67
C ALA A 97 13.64 -6.63 14.90
N LYS A 98 12.31 -6.57 14.79
CA LYS A 98 11.40 -6.74 15.93
C LYS A 98 10.69 -8.09 15.96
N LEU A 99 10.41 -8.67 14.80
CA LEU A 99 9.69 -9.94 14.71
C LEU A 99 10.69 -11.11 14.77
N PRO A 100 10.62 -11.98 15.79
CA PRO A 100 11.54 -13.11 15.94
C PRO A 100 11.14 -14.30 15.03
N VAL A 101 10.94 -14.02 13.75
CA VAL A 101 10.71 -15.02 12.69
C VAL A 101 11.84 -14.98 11.67
N PRO A 102 12.21 -16.11 11.08
CA PRO A 102 13.23 -16.12 10.04
C PRO A 102 12.89 -15.18 8.89
N PRO A 103 13.83 -14.38 8.38
CA PRO A 103 13.57 -13.38 7.33
C PRO A 103 12.88 -13.94 6.08
N HIS A 104 13.12 -15.20 5.72
CA HIS A 104 12.48 -15.83 4.57
C HIS A 104 10.98 -16.12 4.76
N ARG A 105 10.47 -16.01 5.99
CA ARG A 105 9.03 -16.10 6.31
C ARG A 105 8.32 -14.76 6.34
N VAL A 106 9.05 -13.65 6.11
CA VAL A 106 8.48 -12.32 5.95
C VAL A 106 8.45 -11.98 4.45
N LEU A 107 7.28 -12.01 3.85
CA LEU A 107 7.09 -11.84 2.41
C LEU A 107 6.42 -10.50 2.11
N ALA A 108 7.14 -9.61 1.42
CA ALA A 108 6.53 -8.44 0.80
C ALA A 108 5.89 -8.86 -0.52
N LEU A 109 4.58 -8.65 -0.65
CA LEU A 109 3.81 -9.15 -1.80
C LEU A 109 4.22 -8.51 -3.13
N ASP A 110 4.80 -7.32 -3.12
CA ASP A 110 5.35 -6.68 -4.33
C ASP A 110 6.59 -7.41 -4.90
N ARG A 111 7.23 -8.26 -4.10
CA ARG A 111 8.36 -9.10 -4.54
C ARG A 111 7.92 -10.50 -4.98
N PHE A 112 6.66 -10.85 -4.75
CA PHE A 112 6.14 -12.17 -5.06
C PHE A 112 5.80 -12.30 -6.54
N ARG A 113 6.30 -13.37 -7.17
CA ARG A 113 5.96 -13.69 -8.57
C ARG A 113 4.62 -14.41 -8.60
N VAL A 114 3.65 -13.76 -9.18
CA VAL A 114 2.26 -14.25 -9.27
C VAL A 114 1.97 -14.94 -10.61
N GLY A 115 2.87 -14.78 -11.60
CA GLY A 115 2.65 -15.32 -12.92
C GLY A 115 1.62 -14.52 -13.75
N ARG A 116 1.20 -15.12 -14.87
CA ARG A 116 0.39 -14.43 -15.89
C ARG A 116 -1.06 -14.18 -15.51
N TRP A 117 -1.57 -14.87 -14.52
CA TRP A 117 -2.97 -14.77 -14.12
C TRP A 117 -3.30 -13.45 -13.40
N TYR A 118 -2.31 -12.83 -12.75
CA TYR A 118 -2.54 -11.61 -11.97
C TYR A 118 -2.70 -10.39 -12.89
N PRO A 119 -3.82 -9.64 -12.79
CA PRO A 119 -4.11 -8.56 -13.75
C PRO A 119 -3.18 -7.35 -13.62
N PHE A 120 -2.65 -7.07 -12.43
CA PHE A 120 -1.80 -5.91 -12.14
C PHE A 120 -0.34 -6.32 -11.91
N ARG A 121 0.20 -7.15 -12.80
CA ARG A 121 1.59 -7.59 -12.73
C ARG A 121 2.53 -6.64 -13.49
N ASP A 122 3.79 -6.63 -13.09
CA ASP A 122 4.89 -6.00 -13.83
C ASP A 122 5.42 -6.93 -14.94
N SER A 123 6.42 -6.45 -15.68
CA SER A 123 7.09 -7.24 -16.75
C SER A 123 7.82 -8.49 -16.23
N ALA A 124 8.16 -8.52 -14.94
CA ALA A 124 8.77 -9.66 -14.27
C ALA A 124 7.73 -10.60 -13.63
N GLU A 125 6.45 -10.44 -13.96
CA GLU A 125 5.32 -11.20 -13.43
C GLU A 125 5.15 -11.08 -11.90
N ARG A 126 5.59 -9.97 -11.30
CA ARG A 126 5.39 -9.65 -9.88
C ARG A 126 4.22 -8.70 -9.72
N ILE A 127 3.73 -8.58 -8.51
CA ILE A 127 2.67 -7.62 -8.16
C ILE A 127 3.22 -6.19 -8.31
N ALA A 128 2.77 -5.47 -9.35
CA ALA A 128 3.26 -4.12 -9.65
C ALA A 128 2.87 -3.09 -8.58
N ASP A 129 1.64 -3.17 -8.08
CA ASP A 129 1.16 -2.34 -6.96
C ASP A 129 0.53 -3.22 -5.87
N PRO A 130 1.18 -3.36 -4.71
CA PRO A 130 0.67 -4.20 -3.61
C PRO A 130 -0.67 -3.71 -3.05
N LYS A 131 -1.12 -2.50 -3.37
CA LYS A 131 -2.45 -2.02 -3.02
C LYS A 131 -3.57 -2.81 -3.71
N THR A 132 -3.29 -3.39 -4.89
CA THR A 132 -4.26 -4.15 -5.67
C THR A 132 -4.55 -5.54 -5.08
N THR A 133 -3.70 -6.03 -4.18
CA THR A 133 -3.80 -7.39 -3.62
C THR A 133 -5.10 -7.63 -2.87
N ALA A 134 -5.59 -6.63 -2.13
CA ALA A 134 -6.85 -6.74 -1.39
C ALA A 134 -8.05 -6.90 -2.34
N ALA A 135 -8.11 -6.09 -3.41
CA ALA A 135 -9.20 -6.15 -4.39
C ALA A 135 -9.17 -7.47 -5.18
N VAL A 136 -8.00 -7.89 -5.66
CA VAL A 136 -7.84 -9.16 -6.38
C VAL A 136 -8.17 -10.35 -5.47
N GLY A 137 -7.69 -10.30 -4.22
CA GLY A 137 -7.99 -11.33 -3.22
C GLY A 137 -9.49 -11.43 -2.91
N ALA A 138 -10.19 -10.30 -2.78
CA ALA A 138 -11.64 -10.27 -2.56
C ALA A 138 -12.41 -10.90 -3.73
N VAL A 139 -12.03 -10.59 -4.97
CA VAL A 139 -12.63 -11.20 -6.16
C VAL A 139 -12.39 -12.71 -6.18
N LEU A 140 -11.16 -13.15 -5.94
CA LEU A 140 -10.83 -14.57 -5.88
C LEU A 140 -11.60 -15.30 -4.78
N ALA A 141 -11.68 -14.70 -3.59
CA ALA A 141 -12.43 -15.26 -2.48
C ALA A 141 -13.91 -15.44 -2.84
N THR A 142 -14.53 -14.44 -3.50
CA THR A 142 -15.92 -14.51 -3.95
C THR A 142 -16.13 -15.58 -5.02
N LEU A 143 -15.23 -15.68 -6.01
CA LEU A 143 -15.29 -16.68 -7.07
C LEU A 143 -15.05 -18.11 -6.55
N ALA A 144 -14.30 -18.23 -5.48
CA ALA A 144 -13.93 -19.49 -4.86
C ALA A 144 -14.87 -19.89 -3.70
N GLU A 145 -15.94 -19.12 -3.45
CA GLU A 145 -16.88 -19.41 -2.36
C GLU A 145 -17.41 -20.84 -2.46
N GLY A 146 -17.22 -21.63 -1.41
CA GLY A 146 -17.58 -23.03 -1.35
C GLY A 146 -16.74 -24.00 -2.19
N ARG A 147 -15.66 -23.52 -2.83
CA ARG A 147 -14.78 -24.34 -3.69
C ARG A 147 -13.37 -24.54 -3.14
N LEU A 148 -12.99 -23.77 -2.12
CA LEU A 148 -11.68 -23.88 -1.48
C LEU A 148 -11.79 -24.75 -0.24
N GLU A 149 -11.04 -25.85 -0.22
CA GLU A 149 -10.92 -26.72 0.93
C GLU A 149 -10.24 -25.99 2.09
N GLY A 150 -10.79 -26.09 3.30
CA GLY A 150 -10.27 -25.39 4.47
C GLY A 150 -10.51 -23.86 4.51
N PHE A 151 -11.18 -23.29 3.50
CA PHE A 151 -11.50 -21.86 3.43
C PHE A 151 -13.01 -21.62 3.51
N LEU A 152 -13.46 -21.00 4.59
CA LEU A 152 -14.86 -20.63 4.79
C LEU A 152 -15.06 -19.12 4.67
N LEU A 153 -15.60 -18.68 3.55
CA LEU A 153 -16.09 -17.32 3.35
C LEU A 153 -17.61 -17.29 3.53
N ARG A 154 -18.10 -16.51 4.46
CA ARG A 154 -19.54 -16.22 4.61
C ARG A 154 -19.78 -14.76 4.25
N ALA A 155 -20.02 -14.50 2.96
CA ALA A 155 -20.24 -13.14 2.44
C ALA A 155 -21.37 -12.40 3.20
N SER A 156 -22.40 -13.12 3.64
CA SER A 156 -23.51 -12.57 4.43
C SER A 156 -23.10 -11.99 5.80
N ARG A 157 -21.92 -12.35 6.31
CA ARG A 157 -21.37 -11.82 7.57
C ARG A 157 -20.53 -10.57 7.38
N PHE A 158 -20.15 -10.22 6.15
CA PHE A 158 -19.39 -9.00 5.83
C PHE A 158 -20.29 -7.78 5.64
N GLY A 159 -21.40 -7.69 6.37
CA GLY A 159 -22.16 -6.45 6.44
C GLY A 159 -21.25 -5.32 6.93
N MET A 160 -20.96 -4.34 6.06
CA MET A 160 -20.23 -3.15 6.46
C MET A 160 -21.03 -2.41 7.52
N LYS A 161 -20.55 -2.48 8.76
CA LYS A 161 -21.00 -1.57 9.80
C LYS A 161 -20.15 -0.30 9.69
N SER A 162 -20.51 0.58 8.77
CA SER A 162 -19.91 1.91 8.73
C SER A 162 -20.33 2.67 9.98
N THR A 163 -19.37 3.15 10.76
CA THR A 163 -19.61 4.10 11.85
C THR A 163 -19.68 5.55 11.32
N ALA A 164 -19.33 5.77 10.06
CA ALA A 164 -19.44 7.07 9.42
C ALA A 164 -20.91 7.36 9.07
N ARG A 165 -21.47 8.42 9.66
CA ARG A 165 -22.82 8.89 9.34
C ARG A 165 -22.89 9.64 8.01
N PHE A 166 -21.76 10.12 7.53
CA PHE A 166 -21.64 10.87 6.28
C PHE A 166 -20.40 10.41 5.54
N MET A 167 -20.54 10.10 4.25
CA MET A 167 -19.43 10.02 3.30
C MET A 167 -19.45 11.33 2.52
N GLY A 168 -18.45 12.17 2.77
CA GLY A 168 -18.22 13.39 2.02
C GLY A 168 -17.41 13.15 0.76
#